data_0501dbccb0d60baf76afa83615df7345
#
_entry.id   0501dbccb0d60baf76afa83615df7345
#
_cell.length_a   1.000
_cell.length_b   1.000
_cell.length_c   1.000
_cell.angle_alpha   90.00
_cell.angle_beta   90.00
_cell.angle_gamma   90.00
#
_symmetry.space_group_name_H-M   'P 1'
#
loop_
_entity.id
_entity.type
_entity.pdbx_description
1 polymer ?
#
loop_
_entity_poly.entity_id
_entity_poly.type
_entity_poly.pdbx_seq_one_letter_code
_entity_poly.pdbx_strand_id
1 'polypeptide(L)'
;MNKSVVLGMAMALGVTASAYAANPFSDVPANSWAYDAVNKLAAEGIIDGYPNGTFGGDRLMTRYEMAQIVAKAMAKGANVDRLAAEFADELDSLGVRVAGLEKKSDNVKITGEIRARYVDQKAKANQGSKYDSDLRSRLWLNGQINDDWTYTAMIQNIQDFSNDQGDEGTDFKRAYVNGRVGGVGLQAGRIDAFLADGNIMDAQADGLVATYGDRIKVKAYMGKASDDTDFDVNNVIATKTIANRYYGGEVSGNLGDSLNLAAGYVKFQDVMGRD
;
A
#
# COMPACT_ATOMS: atom_id res chain seq x y z
N MET A 1 44.56 -0.18 -17.50
CA MET A 1 44.62 1.20 -16.92
C MET A 1 43.29 1.85 -17.18
N ASN A 2 42.35 1.69 -16.27
CA ASN A 2 41.01 2.26 -16.42
C ASN A 2 40.90 3.44 -15.45
N LYS A 3 40.74 4.61 -16.00
CA LYS A 3 40.56 5.83 -15.25
C LYS A 3 39.09 5.95 -14.85
N SER A 4 38.82 5.76 -13.56
CA SER A 4 37.53 6.06 -12.96
C SER A 4 37.34 7.58 -12.93
N VAL A 5 36.35 8.07 -13.65
CA VAL A 5 35.90 9.46 -13.55
C VAL A 5 34.94 9.54 -12.35
N VAL A 6 35.44 10.08 -11.25
CA VAL A 6 34.64 10.48 -10.12
C VAL A 6 33.99 11.82 -10.47
N LEU A 7 32.71 11.79 -10.79
CA LEU A 7 31.90 12.98 -10.97
C LEU A 7 31.50 13.52 -9.59
N GLY A 8 32.28 14.46 -9.08
CA GLY A 8 31.94 15.20 -7.87
C GLY A 8 30.75 16.12 -8.14
N MET A 9 29.58 15.80 -7.58
CA MET A 9 28.51 16.77 -7.43
C MET A 9 28.91 17.79 -6.37
N ALA A 10 29.40 18.91 -6.79
CA ALA A 10 29.47 20.09 -5.95
C ALA A 10 28.04 20.59 -5.71
N MET A 11 27.51 20.34 -4.52
CA MET A 11 26.34 21.09 -4.04
C MET A 11 26.80 22.54 -3.83
N ALA A 12 26.57 23.35 -4.80
CA ALA A 12 26.57 24.80 -4.61
C ALA A 12 25.35 25.12 -3.73
N LEU A 13 25.60 25.32 -2.44
CA LEU A 13 24.66 26.04 -1.57
C LEU A 13 24.66 27.50 -2.08
N GLY A 14 23.91 27.70 -3.15
CA GLY A 14 23.54 29.04 -3.57
C GLY A 14 22.62 29.60 -2.49
N VAL A 15 23.19 30.44 -1.64
CA VAL A 15 22.42 31.43 -0.92
C VAL A 15 21.87 32.33 -2.02
N THR A 16 20.69 32.04 -2.52
CA THR A 16 19.93 32.97 -3.35
C THR A 16 19.54 34.10 -2.41
N ALA A 17 20.35 35.19 -2.44
CA ALA A 17 19.86 36.49 -2.05
C ALA A 17 18.53 36.64 -2.81
N SER A 18 17.43 36.74 -2.09
CA SER A 18 16.14 37.08 -2.65
C SER A 18 16.31 38.47 -3.27
N ALA A 19 16.70 38.52 -4.56
CA ALA A 19 16.49 39.71 -5.35
C ALA A 19 14.95 39.85 -5.32
N TYR A 20 14.47 40.86 -4.60
CA TYR A 20 13.08 41.29 -4.69
C TYR A 20 12.88 41.67 -6.16
N ALA A 21 12.37 40.76 -6.93
CA ALA A 21 11.94 41.04 -8.27
C ALA A 21 10.88 42.13 -8.15
N ALA A 22 11.09 43.21 -8.89
CA ALA A 22 10.09 44.29 -8.95
C ALA A 22 8.75 43.67 -9.30
N ASN A 23 7.67 44.15 -8.66
CA ASN A 23 6.33 43.65 -8.91
C ASN A 23 6.07 43.60 -10.42
N PRO A 24 5.72 42.45 -11.00
CA PRO A 24 5.49 42.34 -12.43
C PRO A 24 4.23 43.08 -12.89
N PHE A 25 3.42 43.58 -11.95
CA PHE A 25 2.14 44.21 -12.24
C PHE A 25 2.17 45.72 -12.04
N SER A 26 1.79 46.45 -13.07
CA SER A 26 1.85 47.92 -13.10
C SER A 26 0.77 48.60 -12.24
N ASP A 27 -0.28 47.90 -11.90
CA ASP A 27 -1.46 48.39 -11.15
C ASP A 27 -1.44 48.05 -9.64
N VAL A 28 -0.36 47.48 -9.13
CA VAL A 28 -0.19 47.20 -7.68
C VAL A 28 0.82 48.24 -7.13
N PRO A 29 0.36 49.28 -6.41
CA PRO A 29 1.25 50.30 -5.88
C PRO A 29 2.23 49.78 -4.83
N ALA A 30 3.47 50.20 -4.85
CA ALA A 30 4.52 49.76 -3.93
C ALA A 30 4.21 50.05 -2.43
N ASN A 31 3.33 51.00 -2.17
CA ASN A 31 2.86 51.35 -0.83
C ASN A 31 1.57 50.59 -0.42
N SER A 32 1.08 49.69 -1.25
CA SER A 32 -0.06 48.85 -0.92
C SER A 32 0.36 47.74 0.07
N TRP A 33 -0.50 47.45 1.03
CA TRP A 33 -0.29 46.33 1.95
C TRP A 33 -0.23 44.97 1.20
N ALA A 34 -0.83 44.90 0.02
CA ALA A 34 -0.87 43.71 -0.79
C ALA A 34 0.38 43.50 -1.66
N TYR A 35 1.26 44.52 -1.79
CA TYR A 35 2.38 44.52 -2.72
C TYR A 35 3.29 43.30 -2.55
N ASP A 36 3.74 43.05 -1.32
CA ASP A 36 4.64 41.91 -1.02
C ASP A 36 3.94 40.57 -1.21
N ALA A 37 2.65 40.45 -0.83
CA ALA A 37 1.88 39.23 -1.00
C ALA A 37 1.67 38.89 -2.48
N VAL A 38 1.31 39.87 -3.29
CA VAL A 38 1.12 39.69 -4.75
C VAL A 38 2.45 39.35 -5.42
N ASN A 39 3.54 40.05 -5.06
CA ASN A 39 4.89 39.72 -5.55
C ASN A 39 5.30 38.27 -5.24
N LYS A 40 5.06 37.84 -4.00
CA LYS A 40 5.38 36.49 -3.57
C LYS A 40 4.58 35.46 -4.38
N LEU A 41 3.29 35.64 -4.51
CA LEU A 41 2.43 34.74 -5.28
C LEU A 41 2.78 34.70 -6.77
N ALA A 42 3.19 35.85 -7.34
CA ALA A 42 3.68 35.91 -8.70
C ALA A 42 5.03 35.21 -8.86
N ALA A 43 5.97 35.43 -7.95
CA ALA A 43 7.29 34.78 -7.96
C ALA A 43 7.17 33.26 -7.80
N GLU A 44 6.18 32.78 -7.04
CA GLU A 44 5.84 31.37 -6.88
C GLU A 44 5.06 30.80 -8.10
N GLY A 45 4.66 31.66 -9.06
CA GLY A 45 3.89 31.27 -10.25
C GLY A 45 2.47 30.79 -9.92
N ILE A 46 1.89 31.27 -8.83
CA ILE A 46 0.51 31.00 -8.45
C ILE A 46 -0.42 31.96 -9.19
N ILE A 47 -0.02 33.24 -9.36
CA ILE A 47 -0.73 34.24 -10.14
C ILE A 47 0.14 34.74 -11.29
N ASP A 48 -0.44 34.88 -12.48
CA ASP A 48 0.25 35.37 -13.67
C ASP A 48 -0.18 36.79 -14.03
N GLY A 49 -1.25 37.29 -13.49
CA GLY A 49 -1.91 38.53 -13.91
C GLY A 49 -2.52 38.46 -15.32
N TYR A 50 -2.81 39.61 -15.90
CA TYR A 50 -3.41 39.68 -17.22
C TYR A 50 -2.33 39.99 -18.29
N PRO A 51 -2.60 39.69 -19.59
CA PRO A 51 -1.64 39.88 -20.67
C PRO A 51 -1.16 41.35 -20.85
N ASN A 52 -1.90 42.31 -20.32
CA ASN A 52 -1.53 43.71 -20.32
C ASN A 52 -0.56 44.13 -19.19
N GLY A 53 -0.07 43.18 -18.40
CA GLY A 53 0.85 43.41 -17.29
C GLY A 53 0.19 43.98 -16.03
N THR A 54 -1.10 43.77 -15.85
CA THR A 54 -1.84 44.18 -14.63
C THR A 54 -2.23 42.98 -13.76
N PHE A 55 -2.38 43.21 -12.46
CA PHE A 55 -2.95 42.27 -11.53
C PHE A 55 -4.48 42.26 -11.59
N GLY A 56 -5.08 43.45 -11.82
CA GLY A 56 -6.54 43.61 -11.96
C GLY A 56 -7.29 43.49 -10.64
N GLY A 57 -6.75 44.01 -9.54
CA GLY A 57 -7.34 43.90 -8.20
C GLY A 57 -8.73 44.46 -8.04
N ASP A 58 -9.14 45.42 -8.87
CA ASP A 58 -10.47 46.02 -8.89
C ASP A 58 -11.44 45.30 -9.85
N ARG A 59 -10.99 44.29 -10.57
CA ARG A 59 -11.79 43.52 -11.53
C ARG A 59 -12.51 42.37 -10.85
N LEU A 60 -13.76 42.13 -11.22
CA LEU A 60 -14.48 40.90 -10.84
C LEU A 60 -13.80 39.70 -11.52
N MET A 61 -13.43 38.73 -10.71
CA MET A 61 -12.82 37.48 -11.16
C MET A 61 -13.90 36.45 -11.48
N THR A 62 -13.76 35.76 -12.59
CA THR A 62 -14.64 34.63 -12.93
C THR A 62 -14.32 33.40 -12.07
N ARG A 63 -15.27 32.48 -11.93
CA ARG A 63 -15.03 31.18 -11.22
C ARG A 63 -13.88 30.40 -11.86
N TYR A 64 -13.77 30.40 -13.19
CA TYR A 64 -12.66 29.74 -13.90
C TYR A 64 -11.29 30.36 -13.62
N GLU A 65 -11.18 31.68 -13.56
CA GLU A 65 -9.94 32.37 -13.18
C GLU A 65 -9.54 32.01 -11.73
N MET A 66 -10.49 31.93 -10.81
CA MET A 66 -10.25 31.50 -9.44
C MET A 66 -9.82 30.02 -9.41
N ALA A 67 -10.49 29.15 -10.15
CA ALA A 67 -10.12 27.74 -10.24
C ALA A 67 -8.69 27.53 -10.77
N GLN A 68 -8.24 28.34 -11.74
CA GLN A 68 -6.85 28.30 -12.22
C GLN A 68 -5.84 28.66 -11.12
N ILE A 69 -6.15 29.65 -10.29
CA ILE A 69 -5.29 30.02 -9.15
C ILE A 69 -5.26 28.89 -8.12
N VAL A 70 -6.41 28.30 -7.81
CA VAL A 70 -6.51 27.14 -6.91
C VAL A 70 -5.72 25.97 -7.46
N ALA A 71 -5.82 25.66 -8.75
CA ALA A 71 -5.04 24.61 -9.41
C ALA A 71 -3.52 24.81 -9.27
N LYS A 72 -3.04 26.04 -9.49
CA LYS A 72 -1.61 26.37 -9.34
C LYS A 72 -1.16 26.27 -7.89
N ALA A 73 -1.97 26.74 -6.94
CA ALA A 73 -1.69 26.64 -5.52
C ALA A 73 -1.58 25.16 -5.09
N MET A 74 -2.48 24.31 -5.56
CA MET A 74 -2.43 22.85 -5.34
C MET A 74 -1.15 22.23 -5.90
N ALA A 75 -0.77 22.59 -7.13
CA ALA A 75 0.46 22.10 -7.77
C ALA A 75 1.73 22.49 -6.99
N LYS A 76 1.67 23.58 -6.22
CA LYS A 76 2.75 24.03 -5.33
C LYS A 76 2.67 23.47 -3.91
N GLY A 77 1.71 22.58 -3.64
CA GLY A 77 1.54 21.93 -2.34
C GLY A 77 0.86 22.78 -1.27
N ALA A 78 0.18 23.86 -1.67
CA ALA A 78 -0.60 24.66 -0.72
C ALA A 78 -1.85 23.89 -0.28
N ASN A 79 -2.21 23.99 1.00
CA ASN A 79 -3.45 23.45 1.51
C ASN A 79 -4.62 24.36 1.09
N VAL A 80 -5.36 23.93 0.09
CA VAL A 80 -6.52 24.64 -0.48
C VAL A 80 -7.75 23.73 -0.58
N ASP A 81 -7.81 22.68 0.23
CA ASP A 81 -8.85 21.63 0.17
C ASP A 81 -10.28 22.19 0.11
N ARG A 82 -10.56 23.23 0.89
CA ARG A 82 -11.88 23.87 0.92
C ARG A 82 -12.20 24.60 -0.39
N LEU A 83 -11.19 25.29 -0.97
CA LEU A 83 -11.36 25.96 -2.26
C LEU A 83 -11.42 24.95 -3.40
N ALA A 84 -10.64 23.89 -3.32
CA ALA A 84 -10.68 22.80 -4.30
C ALA A 84 -12.07 22.13 -4.33
N ALA A 85 -12.71 21.95 -3.19
CA ALA A 85 -14.07 21.42 -3.10
C ALA A 85 -15.11 22.42 -3.67
N GLU A 86 -14.96 23.72 -3.43
CA GLU A 86 -15.85 24.76 -3.94
C GLU A 86 -15.78 24.90 -5.46
N PHE A 87 -14.57 24.75 -6.05
CA PHE A 87 -14.31 24.91 -7.48
C PHE A 87 -14.13 23.57 -8.22
N ALA A 88 -14.68 22.49 -7.69
CA ALA A 88 -14.44 21.13 -8.22
C ALA A 88 -14.86 21.00 -9.70
N ASP A 89 -16.00 21.55 -10.10
CA ASP A 89 -16.51 21.47 -11.47
C ASP A 89 -15.64 22.25 -12.45
N GLU A 90 -15.16 23.43 -12.06
CA GLU A 90 -14.27 24.24 -12.88
C GLU A 90 -12.88 23.61 -12.99
N LEU A 91 -12.37 23.02 -11.91
CA LEU A 91 -11.10 22.32 -11.90
C LEU A 91 -11.15 21.07 -12.80
N ASP A 92 -12.23 20.30 -12.76
CA ASP A 92 -12.45 19.17 -13.66
C ASP A 92 -12.49 19.61 -15.13
N SER A 93 -13.20 20.69 -15.42
CA SER A 93 -13.26 21.30 -16.75
C SER A 93 -11.88 21.78 -17.25
N LEU A 94 -10.98 22.15 -16.35
CA LEU A 94 -9.59 22.52 -16.65
C LEU A 94 -8.65 21.29 -16.76
N GLY A 95 -9.19 20.07 -16.60
CA GLY A 95 -8.41 18.85 -16.58
C GLY A 95 -7.51 18.70 -15.34
N VAL A 96 -7.75 19.51 -14.31
CA VAL A 96 -7.04 19.41 -13.03
C VAL A 96 -7.74 18.38 -12.17
N ARG A 97 -7.17 17.19 -12.06
CA ARG A 97 -7.68 16.19 -11.13
C ARG A 97 -7.39 16.65 -9.72
N VAL A 98 -8.41 16.81 -8.93
CA VAL A 98 -8.31 17.24 -7.54
C VAL A 98 -7.78 16.05 -6.72
N ALA A 99 -6.49 16.05 -6.41
CA ALA A 99 -5.81 14.96 -5.67
C ALA A 99 -6.49 14.62 -4.34
N GLY A 100 -7.24 15.54 -3.75
CA GLY A 100 -8.04 15.31 -2.55
C GLY A 100 -9.33 14.52 -2.81
N LEU A 101 -9.92 14.64 -4.00
CA LEU A 101 -11.05 13.80 -4.44
C LEU A 101 -10.55 12.44 -4.90
N GLU A 102 -9.39 12.38 -5.52
CA GLU A 102 -8.72 11.11 -5.89
C GLU A 102 -8.36 10.29 -4.65
N LYS A 103 -7.90 10.90 -3.56
CA LYS A 103 -7.64 10.21 -2.29
C LYS A 103 -8.88 9.58 -1.65
N LYS A 104 -10.07 10.11 -1.92
CA LYS A 104 -11.35 9.54 -1.47
C LYS A 104 -11.98 8.59 -2.49
N SER A 105 -11.65 8.74 -3.76
CA SER A 105 -12.17 7.92 -4.85
C SER A 105 -11.36 6.65 -5.09
N ASP A 106 -10.03 6.71 -4.95
CA ASP A 106 -9.11 5.59 -5.14
C ASP A 106 -8.64 5.00 -3.81
N ASN A 107 -9.58 4.57 -2.96
CA ASN A 107 -9.19 3.84 -1.77
C ASN A 107 -8.84 2.36 -2.04
N VAL A 108 -8.89 1.91 -3.29
CA VAL A 108 -8.48 0.56 -3.71
C VAL A 108 -7.26 0.63 -4.61
N LYS A 109 -6.14 0.14 -4.12
CA LYS A 109 -4.93 -0.06 -4.92
C LYS A 109 -4.91 -1.48 -5.47
N ILE A 110 -4.86 -1.61 -6.80
CA ILE A 110 -4.73 -2.88 -7.49
C ILE A 110 -3.30 -3.06 -7.95
N THR A 111 -2.69 -4.19 -7.61
CA THR A 111 -1.36 -4.60 -8.09
C THR A 111 -1.42 -6.03 -8.58
N GLY A 112 -0.50 -6.40 -9.48
CA GLY A 112 -0.49 -7.73 -10.07
C GLY A 112 0.91 -8.36 -10.09
N GLU A 113 0.94 -9.69 -10.09
CA GLU A 113 2.12 -10.51 -10.24
C GLU A 113 1.82 -11.61 -11.26
N ILE A 114 2.75 -11.85 -12.17
CA ILE A 114 2.71 -12.97 -13.10
C ILE A 114 3.99 -13.77 -12.92
N ARG A 115 3.86 -15.10 -12.77
CA ARG A 115 4.97 -16.03 -12.69
C ARG A 115 4.78 -17.14 -13.71
N ALA A 116 5.69 -17.25 -14.69
CA ALA A 116 5.83 -18.43 -15.52
C ALA A 116 6.85 -19.38 -14.88
N ARG A 117 6.52 -20.66 -14.84
CA ARG A 117 7.40 -21.71 -14.32
C ARG A 117 7.49 -22.82 -15.36
N TYR A 118 8.71 -23.31 -15.58
CA TYR A 118 8.98 -24.53 -16.31
C TYR A 118 9.96 -25.38 -15.51
N VAL A 119 9.61 -26.63 -15.27
CA VAL A 119 10.43 -27.58 -14.54
C VAL A 119 10.57 -28.86 -15.34
N ASP A 120 11.79 -29.26 -15.65
CA ASP A 120 12.14 -30.55 -16.22
C ASP A 120 12.89 -31.38 -15.19
N GLN A 121 12.23 -32.39 -14.65
CA GLN A 121 12.82 -33.32 -13.69
C GLN A 121 13.20 -34.61 -14.40
N LYS A 122 14.51 -34.78 -14.64
CA LYS A 122 15.05 -36.04 -15.14
C LYS A 122 15.08 -37.08 -14.03
N ALA A 123 14.29 -38.12 -14.17
CA ALA A 123 14.28 -39.20 -13.21
C ALA A 123 15.58 -40.00 -13.21
N LYS A 124 16.04 -40.45 -12.04
CA LYS A 124 17.01 -41.53 -11.90
C LYS A 124 16.40 -42.82 -12.44
N ALA A 125 17.21 -43.69 -12.99
CA ALA A 125 16.85 -44.91 -13.69
C ALA A 125 15.53 -45.57 -13.17
N ASN A 126 14.59 -45.81 -14.07
CA ASN A 126 13.28 -46.43 -13.91
C ASN A 126 12.08 -45.57 -13.45
N GLN A 127 12.21 -44.25 -13.36
CA GLN A 127 11.07 -43.35 -13.19
C GLN A 127 11.04 -42.39 -14.37
N GLY A 128 9.92 -42.23 -15.05
CA GLY A 128 9.79 -41.38 -16.24
C GLY A 128 10.09 -39.89 -15.97
N SER A 129 10.60 -39.16 -16.93
CA SER A 129 10.77 -37.70 -16.83
C SER A 129 9.43 -37.01 -16.59
N LYS A 130 9.37 -36.06 -15.68
CA LYS A 130 8.18 -35.26 -15.41
C LYS A 130 8.43 -33.82 -15.86
N TYR A 131 7.55 -33.32 -16.68
CA TYR A 131 7.50 -31.91 -17.05
C TYR A 131 6.42 -31.24 -16.23
N ASP A 132 6.69 -30.02 -15.81
CA ASP A 132 5.71 -29.17 -15.11
C ASP A 132 5.86 -27.75 -15.65
N SER A 133 4.80 -27.19 -16.18
CA SER A 133 4.79 -25.85 -16.79
C SER A 133 3.52 -25.15 -16.43
N ASP A 134 3.64 -24.05 -15.69
CA ASP A 134 2.49 -23.26 -15.25
C ASP A 134 2.68 -21.75 -15.42
N LEU A 135 1.57 -21.06 -15.56
CA LEU A 135 1.46 -19.61 -15.47
C LEU A 135 0.55 -19.25 -14.30
N ARG A 136 1.13 -18.67 -13.26
CA ARG A 136 0.38 -18.15 -12.12
C ARG A 136 0.18 -16.65 -12.25
N SER A 137 -1.06 -16.20 -12.19
CA SER A 137 -1.44 -14.80 -12.12
C SER A 137 -2.03 -14.49 -10.75
N ARG A 138 -1.62 -13.38 -10.14
CA ARG A 138 -2.14 -12.87 -8.88
C ARG A 138 -2.54 -11.42 -9.01
N LEU A 139 -3.70 -11.07 -8.49
CA LEU A 139 -4.17 -9.69 -8.35
C LEU A 139 -4.39 -9.40 -6.88
N TRP A 140 -3.74 -8.36 -6.40
CA TRP A 140 -3.90 -7.85 -5.05
C TRP A 140 -4.78 -6.61 -5.07
N LEU A 141 -5.80 -6.59 -4.21
CA LEU A 141 -6.68 -5.48 -3.97
C LEU A 141 -6.46 -5.03 -2.52
N ASN A 142 -5.92 -3.84 -2.34
CA ASN A 142 -5.69 -3.26 -1.02
C ASN A 142 -6.48 -1.97 -0.93
N GLY A 143 -7.25 -1.80 0.12
CA GLY A 143 -8.09 -0.62 0.28
C GLY A 143 -8.27 -0.23 1.74
N GLN A 144 -8.64 1.03 1.92
CA GLN A 144 -8.98 1.60 3.21
C GLN A 144 -10.50 1.60 3.36
N ILE A 145 -10.99 1.07 4.48
CA ILE A 145 -12.43 1.09 4.83
C ILE A 145 -12.74 2.40 5.55
N ASN A 146 -11.90 2.76 6.52
CA ASN A 146 -11.92 4.02 7.27
C ASN A 146 -10.52 4.27 7.88
N ASP A 147 -10.40 5.25 8.77
CA ASP A 147 -9.10 5.64 9.34
C ASP A 147 -8.42 4.51 10.14
N ASP A 148 -9.20 3.60 10.74
CA ASP A 148 -8.71 2.51 11.59
C ASP A 148 -8.68 1.16 10.89
N TRP A 149 -9.37 1.00 9.74
CA TRP A 149 -9.57 -0.30 9.10
C TRP A 149 -9.19 -0.30 7.63
N THR A 150 -8.46 -1.34 7.24
CA THR A 150 -8.09 -1.65 5.86
C THR A 150 -8.55 -3.05 5.48
N TYR A 151 -8.68 -3.32 4.19
CA TYR A 151 -8.86 -4.67 3.70
C TYR A 151 -7.79 -5.04 2.69
N THR A 152 -7.52 -6.32 2.59
CA THR A 152 -6.66 -6.93 1.58
C THR A 152 -7.35 -8.14 1.00
N ALA A 153 -7.41 -8.21 -0.33
CA ALA A 153 -7.80 -9.42 -1.03
C ALA A 153 -6.73 -9.80 -2.06
N MET A 154 -6.54 -11.09 -2.29
CA MET A 154 -5.69 -11.61 -3.36
C MET A 154 -6.42 -12.71 -4.10
N ILE A 155 -6.59 -12.49 -5.40
CA ILE A 155 -7.13 -13.46 -6.34
C ILE A 155 -5.96 -14.12 -7.05
N GLN A 156 -5.98 -15.44 -7.15
CA GLN A 156 -4.98 -16.22 -7.86
C GLN A 156 -5.65 -17.12 -8.91
N ASN A 157 -5.03 -17.15 -10.08
CA ASN A 157 -5.30 -18.13 -11.12
C ASN A 157 -4.00 -18.85 -11.47
N ILE A 158 -4.09 -20.16 -11.74
CA ILE A 158 -2.99 -20.98 -12.23
C ILE A 158 -3.47 -21.68 -13.50
N GLN A 159 -2.70 -21.53 -14.56
CA GLN A 159 -2.89 -22.24 -15.81
C GLN A 159 -1.77 -23.28 -15.94
N ASP A 160 -2.13 -24.57 -15.98
CA ASP A 160 -1.19 -25.67 -16.20
C ASP A 160 -1.11 -25.97 -17.69
N PHE A 161 0.10 -25.93 -18.24
CA PHE A 161 0.38 -26.21 -19.64
C PHE A 161 0.93 -27.63 -19.87
N SER A 162 1.20 -28.37 -18.77
CA SER A 162 1.84 -29.68 -18.87
C SER A 162 0.86 -30.83 -19.11
N ASN A 163 -0.41 -30.67 -18.73
CA ASN A 163 -1.37 -31.77 -18.67
C ASN A 163 -2.63 -31.57 -19.52
N ASP A 164 -2.66 -30.64 -20.46
CA ASP A 164 -3.84 -30.25 -21.26
C ASP A 164 -5.10 -29.93 -20.43
N GLN A 165 -4.92 -29.70 -19.13
CA GLN A 165 -6.01 -29.45 -18.18
C GLN A 165 -6.45 -27.98 -18.16
N GLY A 166 -5.64 -27.09 -18.73
CA GLY A 166 -5.96 -25.66 -18.84
C GLY A 166 -5.94 -24.95 -17.49
N ASP A 167 -7.08 -24.44 -17.04
CA ASP A 167 -7.23 -23.61 -15.85
C ASP A 167 -7.45 -24.45 -14.59
N GLU A 168 -6.59 -24.31 -13.59
CA GLU A 168 -6.77 -24.93 -12.26
C GLU A 168 -7.81 -24.17 -11.37
N GLY A 169 -8.43 -23.13 -11.91
CA GLY A 169 -9.41 -22.33 -11.21
C GLY A 169 -8.88 -20.99 -10.72
N THR A 170 -9.82 -20.14 -10.37
CA THR A 170 -9.56 -18.79 -9.85
C THR A 170 -10.14 -18.65 -8.47
N ASP A 171 -9.29 -18.43 -7.47
CA ASP A 171 -9.66 -18.41 -6.07
C ASP A 171 -9.19 -17.17 -5.34
N PHE A 172 -9.95 -16.79 -4.28
CA PHE A 172 -9.45 -15.86 -3.27
C PHE A 172 -8.49 -16.60 -2.32
N LYS A 173 -7.20 -16.36 -2.50
CA LYS A 173 -6.17 -16.90 -1.60
C LYS A 173 -5.98 -16.05 -0.34
N ARG A 174 -6.41 -14.79 -0.37
CA ARG A 174 -6.45 -13.86 0.77
C ARG A 174 -7.72 -13.05 0.70
N ALA A 175 -8.36 -12.83 1.83
CA ALA A 175 -9.52 -11.94 1.95
C ALA A 175 -9.70 -11.60 3.43
N TYR A 176 -9.07 -10.53 3.90
CA TYR A 176 -9.08 -10.17 5.31
C TYR A 176 -9.12 -8.67 5.53
N VAL A 177 -9.54 -8.30 6.72
CA VAL A 177 -9.48 -6.93 7.24
C VAL A 177 -8.40 -6.82 8.31
N ASN A 178 -7.72 -5.67 8.35
CA ASN A 178 -6.83 -5.26 9.44
C ASN A 178 -7.36 -3.99 10.06
N GLY A 179 -7.29 -3.89 11.36
CA GLY A 179 -7.70 -2.68 12.05
C GLY A 179 -7.27 -2.65 13.50
N ARG A 180 -7.72 -1.62 14.22
CA ARG A 180 -7.45 -1.45 15.64
C ARG A 180 -8.71 -1.14 16.43
N VAL A 181 -8.80 -1.74 17.61
CA VAL A 181 -9.85 -1.45 18.59
C VAL A 181 -9.21 -1.31 19.97
N GLY A 182 -9.29 -0.14 20.60
CA GLY A 182 -8.77 0.09 21.94
C GLY A 182 -7.28 -0.26 22.11
N GLY A 183 -6.45 -0.03 21.09
CA GLY A 183 -5.02 -0.35 21.10
C GLY A 183 -4.67 -1.79 20.70
N VAL A 184 -5.65 -2.68 20.56
CA VAL A 184 -5.47 -4.04 20.05
C VAL A 184 -5.52 -4.02 18.54
N GLY A 185 -4.46 -4.49 17.86
CA GLY A 185 -4.45 -4.76 16.43
C GLY A 185 -5.22 -6.04 16.14
N LEU A 186 -6.11 -6.00 15.16
CA LEU A 186 -6.94 -7.14 14.75
C LEU A 186 -6.72 -7.43 13.25
N GLN A 187 -6.60 -8.73 12.92
CA GLN A 187 -6.65 -9.22 11.54
C GLN A 187 -7.66 -10.36 11.48
N ALA A 188 -8.63 -10.26 10.58
CA ALA A 188 -9.72 -11.26 10.50
C ALA A 188 -10.08 -11.56 9.05
N GLY A 189 -10.29 -12.83 8.75
CA GLY A 189 -10.67 -13.35 7.43
C GLY A 189 -9.76 -14.46 6.95
N ARG A 190 -9.62 -14.59 5.63
CA ARG A 190 -8.72 -15.57 4.98
C ARG A 190 -7.30 -15.03 4.94
N ILE A 191 -6.46 -15.54 5.83
CA ILE A 191 -5.10 -15.08 6.11
C ILE A 191 -4.06 -16.16 5.81
N ASP A 192 -2.79 -15.77 5.75
CA ASP A 192 -1.67 -16.69 5.99
C ASP A 192 -1.50 -16.85 7.50
N ALA A 193 -1.80 -18.02 8.00
CA ALA A 193 -1.50 -18.37 9.37
C ALA A 193 -0.03 -18.75 9.47
N PHE A 194 0.78 -17.77 9.88
CA PHE A 194 2.23 -17.92 10.01
C PHE A 194 2.59 -17.94 11.49
N LEU A 195 2.84 -19.14 12.02
CA LEU A 195 3.06 -19.36 13.44
C LEU A 195 4.49 -19.81 13.69
N ALA A 196 5.15 -19.20 14.69
CA ALA A 196 6.55 -19.44 15.06
C ALA A 196 7.50 -19.35 13.85
N ASP A 197 7.40 -18.23 13.10
CA ASP A 197 8.17 -17.97 11.89
C ASP A 197 8.05 -19.09 10.83
N GLY A 198 6.87 -19.70 10.73
CA GLY A 198 6.57 -20.78 9.80
C GLY A 198 7.02 -22.17 10.28
N ASN A 199 7.72 -22.27 11.41
CA ASN A 199 8.20 -23.55 11.92
C ASN A 199 7.09 -24.48 12.44
N ILE A 200 5.97 -23.88 12.90
CA ILE A 200 4.82 -24.66 13.38
C ILE A 200 3.76 -24.75 12.30
N MET A 201 3.44 -23.63 11.66
CA MET A 201 2.40 -23.55 10.65
C MET A 201 2.71 -22.41 9.66
N ASP A 202 2.66 -22.74 8.39
CA ASP A 202 2.65 -21.80 7.27
C ASP A 202 1.56 -22.27 6.30
N ALA A 203 0.33 -21.82 6.54
CA ALA A 203 -0.83 -22.30 5.78
C ALA A 203 -1.90 -21.23 5.64
N GLN A 204 -2.72 -21.38 4.62
CA GLN A 204 -3.92 -20.58 4.43
C GLN A 204 -4.99 -20.98 5.44
N ALA A 205 -5.55 -20.01 6.14
CA ALA A 205 -6.57 -20.24 7.15
C ALA A 205 -7.62 -19.12 7.17
N ASP A 206 -8.84 -19.47 7.52
CA ASP A 206 -9.89 -18.52 7.88
C ASP A 206 -9.82 -18.32 9.40
N GLY A 207 -9.42 -17.12 9.83
CA GLY A 207 -9.12 -16.92 11.24
C GLY A 207 -9.12 -15.48 11.72
N LEU A 208 -8.78 -15.35 12.99
CA LEU A 208 -8.62 -14.10 13.70
C LEU A 208 -7.26 -14.09 14.38
N VAL A 209 -6.55 -12.98 14.25
CA VAL A 209 -5.32 -12.68 14.99
C VAL A 209 -5.52 -11.37 15.74
N ALA A 210 -5.27 -11.36 17.03
CA ALA A 210 -5.24 -10.18 17.87
C ALA A 210 -3.83 -9.96 18.38
N THR A 211 -3.34 -8.71 18.29
CA THR A 211 -1.98 -8.34 18.72
C THR A 211 -2.03 -7.11 19.61
N TYR A 212 -1.32 -7.16 20.73
CA TYR A 212 -1.22 -6.04 21.68
C TYR A 212 0.23 -5.85 22.13
N GLY A 213 0.62 -4.59 22.33
CA GLY A 213 1.93 -4.20 22.83
C GLY A 213 2.94 -3.86 21.73
N ASP A 214 4.02 -3.18 22.12
CA ASP A 214 5.08 -2.69 21.23
C ASP A 214 6.43 -3.38 21.47
N ARG A 215 7.05 -3.16 22.65
CA ARG A 215 8.34 -3.80 23.02
C ARG A 215 8.16 -5.27 23.36
N ILE A 216 7.09 -5.57 24.10
CA ILE A 216 6.62 -6.94 24.33
C ILE A 216 5.29 -7.04 23.62
N LYS A 217 5.21 -7.94 22.68
CA LYS A 217 4.01 -8.21 21.88
C LYS A 217 3.35 -9.47 22.39
N VAL A 218 2.07 -9.39 22.63
CA VAL A 218 1.21 -10.54 22.90
C VAL A 218 0.33 -10.75 21.70
N LYS A 219 0.36 -11.94 21.11
CA LYS A 219 -0.45 -12.34 19.99
C LYS A 219 -1.35 -13.49 20.42
N ALA A 220 -2.66 -13.37 20.14
CA ALA A 220 -3.61 -14.46 20.25
C ALA A 220 -4.17 -14.76 18.86
N TYR A 221 -4.37 -16.03 18.56
CA TYR A 221 -4.83 -16.44 17.24
C TYR A 221 -5.78 -17.63 17.34
N MET A 222 -6.73 -17.67 16.42
CA MET A 222 -7.65 -18.79 16.24
C MET A 222 -8.12 -18.85 14.78
N GLY A 223 -8.41 -20.06 14.32
CA GLY A 223 -8.88 -20.24 12.95
C GLY A 223 -9.18 -21.68 12.59
N LYS A 224 -9.55 -21.85 11.34
CA LYS A 224 -9.78 -23.15 10.69
C LYS A 224 -9.09 -23.19 9.33
N ALA A 225 -8.91 -24.38 8.77
CA ALA A 225 -8.47 -24.54 7.38
C ALA A 225 -9.43 -23.78 6.44
N SER A 226 -8.90 -23.09 5.44
CA SER A 226 -9.69 -22.28 4.52
C SER A 226 -10.41 -23.09 3.44
N ASP A 227 -9.91 -24.28 3.17
CA ASP A 227 -10.46 -25.23 2.22
C ASP A 227 -10.85 -26.50 2.99
N ASP A 228 -11.47 -27.47 2.31
CA ASP A 228 -11.78 -28.79 2.91
C ASP A 228 -10.52 -29.63 3.21
N THR A 229 -9.35 -29.03 3.03
CA THR A 229 -8.06 -29.62 3.33
C THR A 229 -7.64 -29.32 4.76
N ASP A 230 -7.22 -30.35 5.45
CA ASP A 230 -6.70 -30.25 6.81
C ASP A 230 -5.28 -29.63 6.81
N PHE A 231 -4.89 -29.00 7.93
CA PHE A 231 -3.52 -28.54 8.11
C PHE A 231 -2.57 -29.73 8.23
N ASP A 232 -1.53 -29.73 7.39
CA ASP A 232 -0.44 -30.68 7.54
C ASP A 232 0.63 -30.11 8.51
N VAL A 233 0.57 -30.52 9.76
CA VAL A 233 1.48 -30.06 10.85
C VAL A 233 2.74 -30.94 10.90
N ASN A 234 3.46 -31.04 9.80
CA ASN A 234 4.41 -32.12 9.59
C ASN A 234 5.85 -31.87 10.04
N ASN A 235 6.25 -30.66 10.40
CA ASN A 235 7.71 -30.43 10.45
C ASN A 235 8.35 -30.45 11.84
N VAL A 236 7.59 -30.48 12.91
CA VAL A 236 8.18 -30.34 14.25
C VAL A 236 7.86 -31.55 15.18
N ILE A 237 6.80 -32.27 14.90
CA ILE A 237 6.39 -33.42 15.72
C ILE A 237 6.32 -34.62 14.81
N ALA A 238 7.01 -35.69 15.14
CA ALA A 238 7.17 -36.91 14.34
C ALA A 238 5.87 -37.71 14.04
N THR A 239 4.72 -37.15 14.33
CA THR A 239 3.41 -37.72 14.05
C THR A 239 2.62 -36.77 13.16
N LYS A 240 2.19 -37.27 12.00
CA LYS A 240 1.28 -36.55 11.10
C LYS A 240 -0.02 -36.28 11.86
N THR A 241 -0.23 -35.03 12.24
CA THR A 241 -1.48 -34.59 12.87
C THR A 241 -2.32 -33.89 11.81
N ILE A 242 -3.47 -34.45 11.53
CA ILE A 242 -4.48 -33.83 10.67
C ILE A 242 -5.39 -33.01 11.58
N ALA A 243 -5.47 -31.71 11.33
CA ALA A 243 -6.30 -30.81 12.11
C ALA A 243 -6.98 -29.79 11.20
N ASN A 244 -8.20 -29.43 11.52
CA ASN A 244 -8.96 -28.44 10.79
C ASN A 244 -9.19 -27.14 11.57
N ARG A 245 -8.81 -27.07 12.83
CA ARG A 245 -8.86 -25.88 13.68
C ARG A 245 -7.58 -25.69 14.48
N TYR A 246 -7.26 -24.44 14.78
CA TYR A 246 -6.16 -24.09 15.67
C TYR A 246 -6.53 -22.90 16.54
N TYR A 247 -5.93 -22.83 17.71
CA TYR A 247 -5.95 -21.64 18.56
C TYR A 247 -4.73 -21.62 19.49
N GLY A 248 -4.33 -20.43 19.87
CA GLY A 248 -3.17 -20.29 20.73
C GLY A 248 -2.78 -18.84 20.97
N GLY A 249 -1.58 -18.66 21.45
CA GLY A 249 -0.99 -17.36 21.69
C GLY A 249 0.52 -17.42 21.72
N GLU A 250 1.12 -16.25 21.53
CA GLU A 250 2.56 -16.04 21.50
C GLU A 250 2.88 -14.75 22.25
N VAL A 251 3.97 -14.78 22.99
CA VAL A 251 4.59 -13.60 23.57
C VAL A 251 5.96 -13.45 22.96
N SER A 252 6.26 -12.30 22.40
CA SER A 252 7.56 -12.00 21.80
C SER A 252 8.09 -10.64 22.24
N GLY A 253 9.40 -10.47 22.22
CA GLY A 253 10.04 -9.23 22.59
C GLY A 253 11.50 -9.17 22.24
N ASN A 254 12.04 -7.95 22.12
CA ASN A 254 13.44 -7.72 21.84
C ASN A 254 14.24 -7.56 23.12
N LEU A 255 15.29 -8.35 23.26
CA LEU A 255 16.30 -8.21 24.31
C LEU A 255 17.54 -7.51 23.71
N GLY A 256 17.60 -6.17 23.90
CA GLY A 256 18.57 -5.33 23.20
C GLY A 256 18.27 -5.22 21.71
N ASP A 257 19.29 -4.86 20.93
CA ASP A 257 19.16 -4.58 19.47
C ASP A 257 19.35 -5.83 18.59
N SER A 258 19.82 -6.94 19.16
CA SER A 258 20.29 -8.09 18.39
C SER A 258 19.57 -9.40 18.68
N LEU A 259 18.74 -9.47 19.70
CA LEU A 259 18.09 -10.72 20.09
C LEU A 259 16.56 -10.52 20.20
N ASN A 260 15.83 -11.25 19.38
CA ASN A 260 14.37 -11.38 19.50
C ASN A 260 14.07 -12.74 20.14
N LEU A 261 13.26 -12.74 21.19
CA LEU A 261 12.78 -13.93 21.84
C LEU A 261 11.26 -14.02 21.68
N ALA A 262 10.82 -15.23 21.35
CA ALA A 262 9.41 -15.54 21.28
C ALA A 262 9.12 -16.88 21.96
N ALA A 263 8.00 -16.96 22.68
CA ALA A 263 7.49 -18.18 23.25
C ALA A 263 5.98 -18.23 23.04
N GLY A 264 5.48 -19.38 22.58
CA GLY A 264 4.07 -19.52 22.28
C GLY A 264 3.56 -20.94 22.50
N TYR A 265 2.26 -21.03 22.48
CA TYR A 265 1.51 -22.27 22.54
C TYR A 265 0.43 -22.28 21.48
N VAL A 266 0.34 -23.38 20.73
CA VAL A 266 -0.74 -23.61 19.77
C VAL A 266 -1.34 -24.98 20.02
N LYS A 267 -2.66 -25.07 19.99
CA LYS A 267 -3.42 -26.31 20.02
C LYS A 267 -4.14 -26.50 18.69
N PHE A 268 -3.91 -27.65 18.09
CA PHE A 268 -4.61 -28.11 16.91
C PHE A 268 -5.74 -29.08 17.32
N GLN A 269 -6.88 -28.99 16.63
CA GLN A 269 -8.03 -29.85 16.87
C GLN A 269 -8.59 -30.33 15.55
N ASP A 270 -8.91 -31.63 15.49
CA ASP A 270 -9.80 -32.18 14.49
C ASP A 270 -11.24 -32.21 15.09
N VAL A 271 -12.12 -31.40 14.50
CA VAL A 271 -13.54 -31.33 14.96
C VAL A 271 -14.43 -32.30 14.18
N MET A 272 -13.91 -32.87 13.10
CA MET A 272 -14.69 -33.76 12.24
C MET A 272 -14.66 -35.23 12.69
N GLY A 273 -13.90 -35.58 13.75
CA GLY A 273 -13.88 -36.92 14.33
C GLY A 273 -13.54 -38.01 13.32
N ARG A 274 -12.59 -37.71 12.45
CA ARG A 274 -12.02 -38.71 11.55
C ARG A 274 -10.99 -39.50 12.35
N ASP A 275 -11.40 -40.62 12.92
CA ASP A 275 -10.60 -41.63 13.59
C ASP A 275 -9.62 -42.32 12.60
#